data_e1ffa4024b9b6fe1161fea0c94c15bdb
#
_entry.id   e1ffa4024b9b6fe1161fea0c94c15bdb
#
_cell.length_a   1.000
_cell.length_b   1.000
_cell.length_c   1.000
_cell.angle_alpha   90.00
_cell.angle_beta   90.00
_cell.angle_gamma   90.00
#
_symmetry.space_group_name_H-M   'P 1'
#
loop_
_entity.id
_entity.type
_entity.pdbx_description
1 polymer ?
#
loop_
_entity_poly.entity_id
_entity_poly.type
_entity_poly.pdbx_seq_one_letter_code
_entity_poly.pdbx_strand_id
1 'polypeptide(L)'
;MIHQELNLMPYMTVAENVWIRREPMKGLGFMDFVDHAEMRRMTEHLFRRLNIDIDPEIEVRYLTVANRQIVEIAKAVSFESDILIMDEPTSALTEREVEHLFAIIADLKAHGVGIVYITHKMDEVFEIADDVSVFRDGRYIATHRAKDINRDILIKEMVGRDLDAMFPKEIVPTGDVALSVKNLALEGVFRDVSFDLRKGE
;
A
#
# COMPACT_ATOMS: atom_id res chain seq x y z
N MET A 1 -8.52 0.26 11.50
CA MET A 1 -7.14 0.58 11.12
C MET A 1 -6.58 -0.56 10.29
N ILE A 2 -5.94 -0.22 9.19
CA ILE A 2 -5.17 -1.16 8.35
C ILE A 2 -3.71 -0.95 8.73
N HIS A 3 -3.05 -2.01 9.16
CA HIS A 3 -1.65 -2.00 9.58
C HIS A 3 -0.73 -2.38 8.43
N GLN A 4 0.53 -2.00 8.49
CA GLN A 4 1.58 -2.41 7.56
C GLN A 4 1.76 -3.94 7.54
N GLU A 5 1.62 -4.60 8.70
CA GLU A 5 1.60 -6.06 8.80
C GLU A 5 0.16 -6.59 8.66
N LEU A 6 -0.03 -7.57 7.78
CA LEU A 6 -1.32 -8.20 7.53
C LEU A 6 -1.77 -9.07 8.72
N ASN A 7 -2.94 -8.78 9.25
CA ASN A 7 -3.53 -9.48 10.39
C ASN A 7 -4.62 -10.48 9.97
N LEU A 8 -4.35 -11.25 8.91
CA LEU A 8 -5.26 -12.28 8.42
C LEU A 8 -4.84 -13.66 8.93
N MET A 9 -5.84 -14.50 9.23
CA MET A 9 -5.65 -15.89 9.65
C MET A 9 -5.45 -16.78 8.41
N PRO A 10 -4.25 -17.38 8.21
CA PRO A 10 -3.91 -18.05 6.94
C PRO A 10 -4.80 -19.27 6.61
N TYR A 11 -5.26 -20.00 7.64
CA TYR A 11 -6.03 -21.22 7.50
C TYR A 11 -7.56 -21.01 7.57
N MET A 12 -7.99 -19.77 7.60
CA MET A 12 -9.39 -19.38 7.50
C MET A 12 -9.69 -18.89 6.09
N THR A 13 -10.95 -19.01 5.68
CA THR A 13 -11.39 -18.46 4.39
C THR A 13 -11.37 -16.95 4.41
N VAL A 14 -11.46 -16.35 3.22
CA VAL A 14 -11.57 -14.90 3.07
C VAL A 14 -12.80 -14.38 3.81
N ALA A 15 -13.96 -15.03 3.66
CA ALA A 15 -15.19 -14.63 4.34
C ALA A 15 -15.04 -14.69 5.87
N GLU A 16 -14.46 -15.76 6.40
CA GLU A 16 -14.20 -15.88 7.84
C GLU A 16 -13.26 -14.78 8.35
N ASN A 17 -12.23 -14.41 7.59
CA ASN A 17 -11.34 -13.32 7.96
C ASN A 17 -12.03 -11.95 7.96
N VAL A 18 -12.90 -11.66 6.98
CA VAL A 18 -13.64 -10.40 6.88
C VAL A 18 -14.59 -10.22 8.07
N TRP A 19 -15.28 -11.29 8.46
CA TRP A 19 -16.32 -11.23 9.50
C TRP A 19 -15.88 -11.73 10.86
N ILE A 20 -14.60 -12.00 11.08
CA ILE A 20 -14.07 -12.49 12.36
C ILE A 20 -14.60 -11.66 13.53
N ARG A 21 -15.15 -12.35 14.57
CA ARG A 21 -15.85 -11.79 15.75
C ARG A 21 -17.14 -11.03 15.42
N ARG A 22 -17.66 -11.14 14.20
CA ARG A 22 -18.94 -10.58 13.76
C ARG A 22 -19.67 -11.55 12.84
N GLU A 23 -19.39 -12.85 13.03
CA GLU A 23 -19.95 -13.92 12.22
C GLU A 23 -21.49 -13.87 12.33
N PRO A 24 -22.22 -13.99 11.20
CA PRO A 24 -23.67 -14.12 11.25
C PRO A 24 -24.03 -15.45 11.92
N MET A 25 -24.95 -15.40 12.85
CA MET A 25 -25.36 -16.58 13.64
C MET A 25 -26.74 -17.07 13.22
N LYS A 26 -26.87 -18.39 13.14
CA LYS A 26 -28.15 -19.06 12.90
C LYS A 26 -28.57 -19.82 14.15
N GLY A 27 -29.62 -19.34 14.79
CA GLY A 27 -30.17 -19.94 16.00
C GLY A 27 -30.98 -21.19 15.71
N LEU A 28 -30.74 -22.26 16.45
CA LEU A 28 -31.56 -23.46 16.50
C LEU A 28 -32.10 -23.65 17.92
N GLY A 29 -32.93 -22.70 18.39
CA GLY A 29 -33.50 -22.69 19.73
C GLY A 29 -32.48 -22.28 20.80
N PHE A 30 -31.83 -23.25 21.46
CA PHE A 30 -30.90 -23.03 22.56
C PHE A 30 -29.40 -23.07 22.12
N MET A 31 -29.13 -23.26 20.82
CA MET A 31 -27.75 -23.29 20.28
C MET A 31 -27.67 -22.37 19.06
N ASP A 32 -26.64 -21.54 19.04
CA ASP A 32 -26.30 -20.69 17.91
C ASP A 32 -25.09 -21.27 17.16
N PHE A 33 -25.21 -21.34 15.85
CA PHE A 33 -24.15 -21.81 14.95
C PHE A 33 -23.81 -20.69 13.96
N VAL A 34 -22.56 -20.64 13.49
CA VAL A 34 -22.13 -19.71 12.43
C VAL A 34 -22.89 -20.04 11.14
N ASP A 35 -23.53 -19.02 10.55
CA ASP A 35 -24.18 -19.14 9.25
C ASP A 35 -23.16 -18.84 8.11
N HIS A 36 -22.44 -19.86 7.69
CA HIS A 36 -21.45 -19.73 6.61
C HIS A 36 -22.07 -19.30 5.28
N ALA A 37 -23.32 -19.69 4.99
CA ALA A 37 -23.98 -19.28 3.75
C ALA A 37 -24.28 -17.78 3.74
N GLU A 38 -24.77 -17.26 4.87
CA GLU A 38 -25.01 -15.82 5.04
C GLU A 38 -23.69 -15.05 5.02
N MET A 39 -22.65 -15.51 5.71
CA MET A 39 -21.33 -14.90 5.73
C MET A 39 -20.74 -14.79 4.32
N ARG A 40 -20.83 -15.84 3.52
CA ARG A 40 -20.44 -15.82 2.11
C ARG A 40 -21.22 -14.77 1.34
N ARG A 41 -22.56 -14.75 1.44
CA ARG A 41 -23.42 -13.79 0.77
C ARG A 41 -23.08 -12.33 1.12
N MET A 42 -22.83 -12.05 2.38
CA MET A 42 -22.40 -10.73 2.86
C MET A 42 -21.05 -10.33 2.27
N THR A 43 -20.10 -11.27 2.18
CA THR A 43 -18.78 -11.04 1.57
C THR A 43 -18.90 -10.77 0.08
N GLU A 44 -19.68 -11.57 -0.65
CA GLU A 44 -19.93 -11.34 -2.08
C GLU A 44 -20.59 -9.98 -2.35
N HIS A 45 -21.49 -9.52 -1.46
CA HIS A 45 -22.10 -8.20 -1.54
C HIS A 45 -21.06 -7.09 -1.34
N LEU A 46 -20.23 -7.19 -0.29
CA LEU A 46 -19.15 -6.26 -0.02
C LEU A 46 -18.15 -6.20 -1.19
N PHE A 47 -17.74 -7.35 -1.71
CA PHE A 47 -16.78 -7.44 -2.80
C PHE A 47 -17.31 -6.84 -4.11
N ARG A 48 -18.59 -7.07 -4.43
CA ARG A 48 -19.22 -6.40 -5.57
C ARG A 48 -19.21 -4.88 -5.43
N ARG A 49 -19.52 -4.35 -4.23
CA ARG A 49 -19.47 -2.91 -3.96
C ARG A 49 -18.06 -2.33 -4.14
N LEU A 50 -17.04 -3.06 -3.70
CA LEU A 50 -15.64 -2.65 -3.79
C LEU A 50 -14.95 -3.07 -5.09
N ASN A 51 -15.68 -3.69 -6.02
CA ASN A 51 -15.14 -4.23 -7.28
C ASN A 51 -13.95 -5.20 -7.07
N ILE A 52 -14.05 -6.08 -6.07
CA ILE A 52 -13.06 -7.09 -5.72
C ILE A 52 -13.45 -8.43 -6.35
N ASP A 53 -12.53 -9.03 -7.11
CA ASP A 53 -12.69 -10.35 -7.74
C ASP A 53 -11.83 -11.38 -7.00
N ILE A 54 -12.30 -11.79 -5.82
CA ILE A 54 -11.67 -12.82 -4.99
C ILE A 54 -12.79 -13.75 -4.48
N ASP A 55 -12.57 -15.07 -4.60
CA ASP A 55 -13.52 -16.07 -4.05
C ASP A 55 -13.56 -15.98 -2.51
N PRO A 56 -14.74 -15.72 -1.90
CA PRO A 56 -14.90 -15.68 -0.45
C PRO A 56 -14.56 -17.01 0.27
N GLU A 57 -14.62 -18.14 -0.42
CA GLU A 57 -14.39 -19.45 0.17
C GLU A 57 -12.92 -19.92 0.09
N ILE A 58 -12.05 -19.19 -0.60
CA ILE A 58 -10.63 -19.52 -0.65
C ILE A 58 -9.96 -19.25 0.70
N GLU A 59 -9.07 -20.14 1.15
CA GLU A 59 -8.24 -19.88 2.32
C GLU A 59 -7.18 -18.80 2.01
N VAL A 60 -6.99 -17.88 2.95
CA VAL A 60 -6.07 -16.73 2.80
C VAL A 60 -4.64 -17.15 2.47
N ARG A 61 -4.17 -18.31 2.91
CA ARG A 61 -2.83 -18.82 2.60
C ARG A 61 -2.57 -19.01 1.10
N TYR A 62 -3.60 -19.21 0.29
CA TYR A 62 -3.48 -19.37 -1.17
C TYR A 62 -3.52 -18.06 -1.94
N LEU A 63 -3.77 -16.94 -1.26
CA LEU A 63 -3.77 -15.62 -1.87
C LEU A 63 -2.35 -15.08 -2.05
N THR A 64 -2.16 -14.28 -3.10
CA THR A 64 -0.98 -13.42 -3.26
C THR A 64 -0.93 -12.38 -2.13
N VAL A 65 0.23 -11.77 -1.90
CA VAL A 65 0.38 -10.71 -0.89
C VAL A 65 -0.55 -9.54 -1.21
N ALA A 66 -0.66 -9.16 -2.48
CA ALA A 66 -1.54 -8.11 -2.94
C ALA A 66 -3.02 -8.41 -2.66
N ASN A 67 -3.49 -9.63 -2.97
CA ASN A 67 -4.87 -10.01 -2.67
C ASN A 67 -5.14 -10.06 -1.16
N ARG A 68 -4.17 -10.46 -0.34
CA ARG A 68 -4.30 -10.37 1.13
C ARG A 68 -4.46 -8.93 1.58
N GLN A 69 -3.71 -7.99 1.00
CA GLN A 69 -3.86 -6.56 1.28
C GLN A 69 -5.27 -6.07 0.93
N ILE A 70 -5.80 -6.45 -0.24
CA ILE A 70 -7.17 -6.10 -0.65
C ILE A 70 -8.21 -6.69 0.31
N VAL A 71 -8.02 -7.92 0.79
CA VAL A 71 -8.92 -8.53 1.79
C VAL A 71 -8.85 -7.79 3.13
N GLU A 72 -7.68 -7.34 3.58
CA GLU A 72 -7.53 -6.54 4.81
C GLU A 72 -8.25 -5.18 4.69
N ILE A 73 -8.18 -4.55 3.50
CA ILE A 73 -8.94 -3.32 3.20
C ILE A 73 -10.44 -3.59 3.25
N ALA A 74 -10.91 -4.65 2.58
CA ALA A 74 -12.33 -5.03 2.59
C ALA A 74 -12.82 -5.32 4.01
N LYS A 75 -12.04 -6.03 4.82
CA LYS A 75 -12.30 -6.26 6.23
C LYS A 75 -12.45 -4.94 7.00
N ALA A 76 -11.53 -3.99 6.81
CA ALA A 76 -11.61 -2.69 7.48
C ALA A 76 -12.85 -1.90 7.04
N VAL A 77 -13.19 -1.90 5.76
CA VAL A 77 -14.40 -1.25 5.22
C VAL A 77 -15.68 -1.89 5.74
N SER A 78 -15.70 -3.21 5.97
CA SER A 78 -16.87 -3.95 6.49
C SER A 78 -17.31 -3.53 7.91
N PHE A 79 -16.50 -2.75 8.63
CA PHE A 79 -16.85 -2.18 9.92
C PHE A 79 -17.74 -0.93 9.82
N GLU A 80 -17.93 -0.38 8.62
CA GLU A 80 -18.74 0.83 8.38
C GLU A 80 -18.38 1.99 9.33
N SER A 81 -17.09 2.16 9.58
CA SER A 81 -16.58 3.17 10.50
C SER A 81 -16.55 4.56 9.87
N ASP A 82 -16.81 5.61 10.66
CA ASP A 82 -16.73 7.01 10.21
C ASP A 82 -15.31 7.45 9.88
N ILE A 83 -14.30 6.76 10.44
CA ILE A 83 -12.88 7.08 10.23
C ILE A 83 -12.12 5.79 9.91
N LEU A 84 -11.33 5.81 8.84
CA LEU A 84 -10.46 4.72 8.44
C LEU A 84 -8.99 5.19 8.43
N ILE A 85 -8.13 4.47 9.15
CA ILE A 85 -6.69 4.74 9.18
C ILE A 85 -5.99 3.66 8.37
N MET A 86 -5.16 4.07 7.41
CA MET A 86 -4.38 3.20 6.53
C MET A 86 -2.88 3.53 6.69
N ASP A 87 -2.09 2.53 7.07
CA ASP A 87 -0.65 2.65 7.27
C ASP A 87 0.08 1.91 6.15
N GLU A 88 0.69 2.68 5.23
CA GLU A 88 1.39 2.21 4.02
C GLU A 88 0.63 1.12 3.22
N PRO A 89 -0.65 1.30 2.88
CA PRO A 89 -1.49 0.23 2.34
C PRO A 89 -1.07 -0.23 0.93
N THR A 90 -0.17 0.49 0.27
CA THR A 90 0.31 0.22 -1.11
C THR A 90 1.66 -0.47 -1.16
N SER A 91 2.27 -0.83 -0.03
CA SER A 91 3.64 -1.36 0.03
C SER A 91 3.84 -2.65 -0.78
N ALA A 92 2.79 -3.45 -0.93
CA ALA A 92 2.81 -4.74 -1.64
C ALA A 92 1.94 -4.76 -2.91
N LEU A 93 1.39 -3.61 -3.33
CA LEU A 93 0.49 -3.50 -4.47
C LEU A 93 1.23 -3.10 -5.75
N THR A 94 0.77 -3.62 -6.88
CA THR A 94 1.12 -3.15 -8.22
C THR A 94 0.43 -1.82 -8.52
N GLU A 95 0.89 -1.06 -9.52
CA GLU A 95 0.28 0.21 -9.93
C GLU A 95 -1.23 0.09 -10.16
N ARG A 96 -1.67 -0.97 -10.88
CA ARG A 96 -3.09 -1.22 -11.14
C ARG A 96 -3.90 -1.46 -9.86
N GLU A 97 -3.32 -2.13 -8.87
CA GLU A 97 -3.98 -2.38 -7.58
C GLU A 97 -4.01 -1.11 -6.72
N VAL A 98 -3.01 -0.23 -6.85
CA VAL A 98 -3.00 1.10 -6.22
C VAL A 98 -4.13 1.96 -6.80
N GLU A 99 -4.30 2.01 -8.12
CA GLU A 99 -5.43 2.71 -8.77
C GLU A 99 -6.78 2.19 -8.25
N HIS A 100 -6.91 0.88 -8.09
CA HIS A 100 -8.13 0.29 -7.53
C HIS A 100 -8.36 0.71 -6.07
N LEU A 101 -7.31 0.71 -5.23
CA LEU A 101 -7.39 1.20 -3.85
C LEU A 101 -7.82 2.69 -3.81
N PHE A 102 -7.27 3.52 -4.69
CA PHE A 102 -7.63 4.93 -4.75
C PHE A 102 -9.09 5.15 -5.18
N ALA A 103 -9.61 4.31 -6.07
CA ALA A 103 -11.03 4.31 -6.40
C ALA A 103 -11.91 3.96 -5.17
N ILE A 104 -11.50 2.98 -4.35
CA ILE A 104 -12.18 2.64 -3.09
C ILE A 104 -12.13 3.83 -2.12
N ILE A 105 -10.96 4.47 -1.96
CA ILE A 105 -10.79 5.66 -1.10
C ILE A 105 -11.71 6.79 -1.56
N ALA A 106 -11.77 7.06 -2.86
CA ALA A 106 -12.64 8.10 -3.41
C ALA A 106 -14.12 7.81 -3.15
N ASP A 107 -14.56 6.56 -3.29
CA ASP A 107 -15.93 6.14 -2.97
C ASP A 107 -16.25 6.33 -1.48
N LEU A 108 -15.35 5.91 -0.59
CA LEU A 108 -15.50 6.09 0.87
C LEU A 108 -15.58 7.57 1.27
N LYS A 109 -14.72 8.43 0.69
CA LYS A 109 -14.75 9.89 0.90
C LYS A 109 -16.08 10.48 0.44
N ALA A 110 -16.60 10.05 -0.71
CA ALA A 110 -17.90 10.52 -1.23
C ALA A 110 -19.08 10.14 -0.31
N HIS A 111 -18.93 9.06 0.47
CA HIS A 111 -19.90 8.64 1.48
C HIS A 111 -19.63 9.23 2.88
N GLY A 112 -18.70 10.18 3.00
CA GLY A 112 -18.45 10.92 4.24
C GLY A 112 -17.48 10.26 5.22
N VAL A 113 -16.78 9.19 4.81
CA VAL A 113 -15.77 8.54 5.64
C VAL A 113 -14.50 9.39 5.69
N GLY A 114 -14.01 9.72 6.89
CA GLY A 114 -12.73 10.37 7.10
C GLY A 114 -11.57 9.38 6.89
N ILE A 115 -10.59 9.72 6.05
CA ILE A 115 -9.44 8.86 5.77
C ILE A 115 -8.18 9.49 6.35
N VAL A 116 -7.46 8.74 7.20
CA VAL A 116 -6.09 9.05 7.59
C VAL A 116 -5.17 8.10 6.84
N TYR A 117 -4.41 8.63 5.89
CA TYR A 117 -3.55 7.86 5.01
C TYR A 117 -2.09 8.16 5.32
N ILE A 118 -1.33 7.15 5.74
CA ILE A 118 0.08 7.28 6.10
C ILE A 118 0.90 6.68 4.97
N THR A 119 1.81 7.47 4.40
CA THR A 119 2.70 7.04 3.32
C THR A 119 3.98 7.88 3.30
N HIS A 120 5.03 7.32 2.72
CA HIS A 120 6.24 8.05 2.34
C HIS A 120 6.33 8.29 0.82
N LYS A 121 5.34 7.83 0.04
CA LYS A 121 5.30 7.96 -1.42
C LYS A 121 4.60 9.26 -1.81
N MET A 122 5.38 10.22 -2.31
CA MET A 122 4.89 11.56 -2.63
C MET A 122 3.78 11.55 -3.69
N ASP A 123 3.89 10.68 -4.68
CA ASP A 123 2.92 10.61 -5.78
C ASP A 123 1.53 10.26 -5.26
N GLU A 124 1.44 9.34 -4.29
CA GLU A 124 0.18 8.98 -3.62
C GLU A 124 -0.42 10.17 -2.86
N VAL A 125 0.43 10.95 -2.16
CA VAL A 125 -0.02 12.12 -1.41
C VAL A 125 -0.72 13.13 -2.31
N PHE A 126 -0.09 13.46 -3.45
CA PHE A 126 -0.65 14.46 -4.39
C PHE A 126 -1.88 13.96 -5.15
N GLU A 127 -2.11 12.65 -5.20
CA GLU A 127 -3.26 12.08 -5.88
C GLU A 127 -4.52 12.05 -5.01
N ILE A 128 -4.39 11.72 -3.72
CA ILE A 128 -5.57 11.43 -2.89
C ILE A 128 -5.81 12.40 -1.73
N ALA A 129 -4.78 13.16 -1.30
CA ALA A 129 -4.88 13.95 -0.08
C ALA A 129 -5.60 15.30 -0.29
N ASP A 130 -6.41 15.70 0.67
CA ASP A 130 -6.95 17.05 0.79
C ASP A 130 -6.02 17.93 1.63
N ASP A 131 -5.54 17.40 2.76
CA ASP A 131 -4.60 18.00 3.68
C ASP A 131 -3.41 17.07 3.90
N VAL A 132 -2.22 17.62 4.03
CA VAL A 132 -0.98 16.87 4.28
C VAL A 132 -0.35 17.36 5.56
N SER A 133 -0.18 16.46 6.53
CA SER A 133 0.54 16.72 7.78
C SER A 133 1.89 16.03 7.75
N VAL A 134 2.95 16.78 7.98
CA VAL A 134 4.32 16.27 8.01
C VAL A 134 4.75 15.98 9.43
N PHE A 135 5.24 14.75 9.64
CA PHE A 135 5.89 14.33 10.89
C PHE A 135 7.33 13.92 10.60
N ARG A 136 8.24 14.28 11.49
CA ARG A 136 9.65 13.92 11.43
C ARG A 136 10.20 13.68 12.83
N ASP A 137 10.91 12.57 13.03
CA ASP A 137 11.50 12.17 14.32
C ASP A 137 10.49 12.21 15.49
N GLY A 138 9.24 11.76 15.21
CA GLY A 138 8.15 11.75 16.18
C GLY A 138 7.58 13.13 16.51
N ARG A 139 7.91 14.18 15.76
CA ARG A 139 7.42 15.54 15.96
C ARG A 139 6.57 16.01 14.80
N TYR A 140 5.49 16.70 15.11
CA TYR A 140 4.73 17.46 14.12
C TYR A 140 5.56 18.63 13.58
N ILE A 141 5.59 18.80 12.26
CA ILE A 141 6.33 19.85 11.56
C ILE A 141 5.36 20.90 11.03
N ALA A 142 4.46 20.50 10.15
CA ALA A 142 3.51 21.40 9.49
C ALA A 142 2.29 20.64 8.96
N THR A 143 1.24 21.39 8.64
CA THR A 143 0.08 20.91 7.85
C THR A 143 -0.19 21.90 6.72
N HIS A 144 -0.39 21.36 5.53
CA HIS A 144 -0.67 22.10 4.31
C HIS A 144 -1.90 21.55 3.61
N ARG A 145 -2.58 22.39 2.82
CA ARG A 145 -3.50 21.92 1.79
C ARG A 145 -2.69 21.26 0.68
N ALA A 146 -3.07 20.06 0.25
CA ALA A 146 -2.31 19.34 -0.80
C ALA A 146 -2.15 20.16 -2.09
N LYS A 147 -3.16 20.95 -2.46
CA LYS A 147 -3.13 21.84 -3.64
C LYS A 147 -2.17 23.04 -3.52
N ASP A 148 -1.76 23.43 -2.30
CA ASP A 148 -0.98 24.63 -2.02
C ASP A 148 0.50 24.32 -1.73
N ILE A 149 0.87 23.03 -1.65
CA ILE A 149 2.24 22.56 -1.42
C ILE A 149 2.80 21.85 -2.64
N ASN A 150 4.10 21.98 -2.86
CA ASN A 150 4.82 21.23 -3.89
C ASN A 150 5.73 20.16 -3.28
N ARG A 151 6.22 19.26 -4.15
CA ARG A 151 7.06 18.12 -3.77
C ARG A 151 8.34 18.55 -3.03
N ASP A 152 9.00 19.62 -3.48
CA ASP A 152 10.28 20.06 -2.93
C ASP A 152 10.14 20.56 -1.48
N ILE A 153 9.07 21.33 -1.21
CA ILE A 153 8.76 21.80 0.16
C ILE A 153 8.46 20.61 1.05
N LEU A 154 7.64 19.66 0.59
CA LEU A 154 7.27 18.48 1.37
C LEU A 154 8.49 17.63 1.71
N ILE A 155 9.36 17.37 0.74
CA ILE A 155 10.61 16.64 0.97
C ILE A 155 11.52 17.38 1.95
N LYS A 156 11.68 18.70 1.79
CA LYS A 156 12.48 19.53 2.69
C LYS A 156 11.99 19.44 4.13
N GLU A 157 10.69 19.49 4.35
CA GLU A 157 10.09 19.37 5.69
C GLU A 157 10.27 17.97 6.28
N MET A 158 10.12 16.91 5.47
CA MET A 158 10.33 15.52 5.89
C MET A 158 11.78 15.22 6.23
N VAL A 159 12.73 15.68 5.42
CA VAL A 159 14.16 15.38 5.57
C VAL A 159 14.85 16.38 6.51
N GLY A 160 14.37 17.63 6.54
CA GLY A 160 14.91 18.71 7.38
C GLY A 160 16.19 19.36 6.87
N ARG A 161 16.56 19.08 5.60
CA ARG A 161 17.72 19.68 4.92
C ARG A 161 17.34 20.07 3.50
N ASP A 162 17.99 21.08 2.95
CA ASP A 162 17.86 21.40 1.52
C ASP A 162 18.44 20.22 0.69
N LEU A 163 17.73 19.80 -0.35
CA LEU A 163 18.14 18.68 -1.22
C LEU A 163 19.52 18.90 -1.86
N ASP A 164 19.85 20.16 -2.16
CA ASP A 164 21.15 20.54 -2.72
C ASP A 164 22.32 20.25 -1.76
N ALA A 165 22.07 20.15 -0.44
CA ALA A 165 23.07 19.79 0.55
C ALA A 165 23.17 18.28 0.81
N MET A 166 22.23 17.48 0.30
CA MET A 166 22.16 16.04 0.59
C MET A 166 23.12 15.23 -0.29
N PHE A 167 23.40 15.67 -1.49
CA PHE A 167 24.32 15.04 -2.43
C PHE A 167 25.21 16.12 -3.09
N PRO A 168 26.21 16.67 -2.37
CA PRO A 168 27.17 17.54 -3.01
C PRO A 168 27.89 16.75 -4.08
N LYS A 169 27.46 16.93 -5.35
CA LYS A 169 28.11 16.31 -6.48
C LYS A 169 29.43 17.06 -6.72
N GLU A 170 30.50 16.60 -6.10
CA GLU A 170 31.84 17.06 -6.46
C GLU A 170 32.13 16.52 -7.88
N ILE A 171 32.34 17.44 -8.81
CA ILE A 171 32.81 17.11 -10.16
C ILE A 171 34.28 16.73 -10.03
N VAL A 172 34.53 15.45 -9.85
CA VAL A 172 35.90 14.91 -9.85
C VAL A 172 36.32 14.66 -11.32
N PRO A 173 37.50 15.13 -11.74
CA PRO A 173 38.00 14.84 -13.08
C PRO A 173 38.10 13.32 -13.29
N THR A 174 37.59 12.83 -14.39
CA THR A 174 37.65 11.43 -14.76
C THR A 174 39.11 11.01 -14.94
N GLY A 175 39.58 10.04 -14.16
CA GLY A 175 40.95 9.53 -14.18
C GLY A 175 41.16 8.35 -15.10
N ASP A 176 42.19 7.56 -14.82
CA ASP A 176 42.53 6.35 -15.58
C ASP A 176 41.46 5.27 -15.47
N VAL A 177 41.44 4.35 -16.43
CA VAL A 177 40.55 3.18 -16.40
C VAL A 177 40.85 2.33 -15.16
N ALA A 178 39.84 2.19 -14.29
CA ALA A 178 39.91 1.40 -13.07
C ALA A 178 39.48 -0.05 -13.29
N LEU A 179 38.55 -0.28 -14.22
CA LEU A 179 38.07 -1.60 -14.61
C LEU A 179 37.78 -1.62 -16.10
N SER A 180 38.29 -2.60 -16.81
CA SER A 180 37.96 -2.87 -18.21
C SER A 180 37.33 -4.25 -18.32
N VAL A 181 36.13 -4.31 -18.82
CA VAL A 181 35.40 -5.55 -19.09
C VAL A 181 35.28 -5.72 -20.60
N LYS A 182 35.66 -6.90 -21.11
CA LYS A 182 35.60 -7.21 -22.55
C LYS A 182 34.88 -8.52 -22.78
N ASN A 183 33.95 -8.51 -23.71
CA ASN A 183 33.22 -9.69 -24.19
C ASN A 183 32.59 -10.52 -23.05
N LEU A 184 32.12 -9.87 -22.00
CA LEU A 184 31.43 -10.56 -20.90
C LEU A 184 30.13 -11.19 -21.43
N ALA A 185 29.96 -12.48 -21.13
CA ALA A 185 28.79 -13.23 -21.55
C ALA A 185 28.32 -14.16 -20.42
N LEU A 186 27.03 -14.35 -20.35
CA LEU A 186 26.39 -15.39 -19.55
C LEU A 186 25.40 -16.14 -20.44
N GLU A 187 25.58 -17.44 -20.54
CA GLU A 187 24.80 -18.29 -21.43
C GLU A 187 23.31 -18.19 -21.13
N GLY A 188 22.49 -17.90 -22.16
CA GLY A 188 21.06 -17.72 -22.04
C GLY A 188 20.59 -16.37 -21.48
N VAL A 189 21.49 -15.50 -21.01
CA VAL A 189 21.11 -14.21 -20.38
C VAL A 189 21.61 -13.01 -21.18
N PHE A 190 22.95 -12.92 -21.46
CA PHE A 190 23.53 -11.83 -22.26
C PHE A 190 24.81 -12.26 -22.94
N ARG A 191 25.22 -11.54 -23.98
CA ARG A 191 26.47 -11.79 -24.76
C ARG A 191 27.13 -10.47 -25.12
N ASP A 192 28.48 -10.53 -25.24
CA ASP A 192 29.30 -9.46 -25.82
C ASP A 192 29.15 -8.08 -25.15
N VAL A 193 29.06 -8.06 -23.84
CA VAL A 193 29.04 -6.83 -23.05
C VAL A 193 30.45 -6.37 -22.77
N SER A 194 30.82 -5.17 -23.25
CA SER A 194 32.14 -4.57 -23.04
C SER A 194 31.98 -3.12 -22.55
N PHE A 195 32.73 -2.73 -21.52
CA PHE A 195 32.76 -1.37 -20.99
C PHE A 195 34.03 -1.10 -20.20
N ASP A 196 34.38 0.16 -20.06
CA ASP A 196 35.45 0.63 -19.19
C ASP A 196 34.81 1.52 -18.10
N LEU A 197 35.25 1.33 -16.86
CA LEU A 197 34.92 2.19 -15.72
C LEU A 197 36.17 2.98 -15.33
N ARG A 198 36.07 4.31 -15.23
CA ARG A 198 37.18 5.19 -14.88
C ARG A 198 37.08 5.66 -13.42
N LYS A 199 38.26 6.01 -12.85
CA LYS A 199 38.29 6.62 -11.49
C LYS A 199 37.53 7.95 -11.51
N GLY A 200 36.63 8.14 -10.57
CA GLY A 200 35.85 9.36 -10.46
C GLY A 200 34.60 9.45 -11.38
N GLU A 201 34.27 8.37 -12.08
CA GLU A 201 33.07 8.26 -12.92
C GLU A 201 31.85 7.83 -12.14
#